data_c78d4dce8f16a1e5080296b62606eaa2
#
_entry.id   c78d4dce8f16a1e5080296b62606eaa2
#
_cell.length_a   1.000
_cell.length_b   1.000
_cell.length_c   1.000
_cell.angle_alpha   90.00
_cell.angle_beta   90.00
_cell.angle_gamma   90.00
#
_symmetry.space_group_name_H-M   'P 1'
#
loop_
_entity.id
_entity.type
_entity.pdbx_description
1 polymer ?
#
loop_
_entity_poly.entity_id
_entity_poly.type
_entity_poly.pdbx_seq_one_letter_code
_entity_poly.pdbx_strand_id
1 'polypeptide(L)'
;MKDWIEGFQDSVDYMEQNLTKELNIEKVAKKAALSSFYYQRIFGAMCGMTVGEYIRARRMTLAAEELSCSDRKVIDIAMKYGYDSPDSFTKAFQRFHGITPAQAREAGAELRSFAPLHIKITLEGGTMLDYKIVEKAPFTVVGVKKRFDAETSYGEIPKFWNEWMSDMKGLKGMFGICTDMDGKNFDYWIADLYLPWQDIPEGCSAYQIPGGLWALFKCEGPLPDSMQKVNTEIWTQWLPSLKDYTLAGNYSLEFYLPPAKDPADTVSYICIPLKKV
;
A
#
# COMPACT_ATOMS: atom_id res chain seq x y z
N MET A 1 18.65 4.79 18.98
CA MET A 1 17.43 4.55 18.20
C MET A 1 17.80 4.86 16.76
N LYS A 2 17.73 3.89 15.85
CA LYS A 2 18.02 4.14 14.42
C LYS A 2 16.98 5.16 13.92
N ASP A 3 17.42 6.18 13.21
CA ASP A 3 16.49 7.08 12.53
C ASP A 3 15.61 6.24 11.60
N TRP A 4 14.31 6.53 11.55
CA TRP A 4 13.36 5.77 10.73
C TRP A 4 13.77 5.78 9.25
N ILE A 5 14.42 6.86 8.81
CA ILE A 5 14.94 7.05 7.46
C ILE A 5 16.09 6.08 7.18
N GLU A 6 17.04 5.96 8.10
CA GLU A 6 18.10 4.96 8.01
C GLU A 6 17.51 3.55 7.97
N GLY A 7 16.50 3.28 8.82
CA GLY A 7 15.82 2.00 8.83
C GLY A 7 15.10 1.69 7.52
N PHE A 8 14.50 2.71 6.91
CA PHE A 8 13.83 2.55 5.63
C PHE A 8 14.84 2.36 4.49
N GLN A 9 15.96 3.11 4.46
CA GLN A 9 17.05 2.88 3.51
C GLN A 9 17.65 1.48 3.68
N ASP A 10 17.89 1.04 4.90
CA ASP A 10 18.36 -0.32 5.20
C ASP A 10 17.42 -1.40 4.65
N SER A 11 16.11 -1.14 4.63
CA SER A 11 15.14 -2.08 4.05
C SER A 11 15.24 -2.15 2.53
N VAL A 12 15.51 -1.03 1.87
CA VAL A 12 15.78 -0.97 0.42
C VAL A 12 17.09 -1.68 0.11
N ASP A 13 18.15 -1.39 0.85
CA ASP A 13 19.46 -2.01 0.67
C ASP A 13 19.40 -3.54 0.91
N TYR A 14 18.59 -3.97 1.87
CA TYR A 14 18.35 -5.39 2.10
C TYR A 14 17.65 -6.05 0.91
N MET A 15 16.67 -5.39 0.28
CA MET A 15 16.05 -5.90 -0.95
C MET A 15 17.07 -6.02 -2.08
N GLU A 16 17.87 -4.97 -2.32
CA GLU A 16 18.90 -4.96 -3.37
C GLU A 16 19.92 -6.10 -3.20
N GLN A 17 20.38 -6.35 -1.98
CA GLN A 17 21.33 -7.43 -1.66
C GLN A 17 20.74 -8.84 -1.83
N ASN A 18 19.42 -8.96 -1.88
CA ASN A 18 18.73 -10.24 -1.90
C ASN A 18 17.79 -10.43 -3.11
N LEU A 19 17.95 -9.63 -4.18
CA LEU A 19 17.09 -9.70 -5.37
C LEU A 19 17.08 -11.08 -6.06
N THR A 20 18.15 -11.85 -5.91
CA THR A 20 18.28 -13.23 -6.45
C THR A 20 17.77 -14.32 -5.50
N LYS A 21 17.24 -13.96 -4.35
CA LYS A 21 16.70 -14.89 -3.36
C LYS A 21 15.21 -14.68 -3.16
N GLU A 22 14.59 -15.60 -2.45
CA GLU A 22 13.23 -15.39 -1.95
C GLU A 22 13.22 -14.25 -0.93
N LEU A 23 12.48 -13.18 -1.23
CA LEU A 23 12.32 -12.01 -0.37
C LEU A 23 11.05 -12.15 0.46
N ASN A 24 11.24 -12.24 1.78
CA ASN A 24 10.14 -12.22 2.74
C ASN A 24 9.91 -10.78 3.20
N ILE A 25 8.69 -10.27 2.96
CA ILE A 25 8.29 -8.90 3.28
C ILE A 25 8.40 -8.58 4.79
N GLU A 26 8.21 -9.56 5.67
CA GLU A 26 8.38 -9.36 7.10
C GLU A 26 9.83 -9.05 7.48
N LYS A 27 10.79 -9.73 6.81
CA LYS A 27 12.22 -9.46 7.01
C LYS A 27 12.62 -8.09 6.49
N VAL A 28 12.04 -7.67 5.35
CA VAL A 28 12.23 -6.33 4.79
C VAL A 28 11.71 -5.28 5.77
N ALA A 29 10.44 -5.41 6.21
CA ALA A 29 9.80 -4.48 7.11
C ALA A 29 10.51 -4.35 8.48
N LYS A 30 11.07 -5.46 9.01
CA LYS A 30 11.86 -5.45 10.24
C LYS A 30 13.11 -4.57 10.15
N LYS A 31 13.69 -4.37 8.96
CA LYS A 31 14.83 -3.45 8.78
C LYS A 31 14.44 -2.01 9.07
N ALA A 32 13.21 -1.65 8.72
CA ALA A 32 12.61 -0.34 9.00
C ALA A 32 11.92 -0.28 10.37
N ALA A 33 12.02 -1.30 11.24
CA ALA A 33 11.32 -1.43 12.51
C ALA A 33 9.79 -1.30 12.39
N LEU A 34 9.22 -1.75 11.27
CA LEU A 34 7.80 -1.68 10.95
C LEU A 34 7.18 -3.07 10.84
N SER A 35 5.85 -3.15 10.99
CA SER A 35 5.10 -4.32 10.51
C SER A 35 5.08 -4.35 8.98
N SER A 36 4.89 -5.53 8.40
CA SER A 36 4.83 -5.68 6.94
C SER A 36 3.72 -4.83 6.31
N PHE A 37 2.60 -4.68 7.00
CA PHE A 37 1.48 -3.82 6.58
C PHE A 37 1.89 -2.36 6.43
N TYR A 38 2.42 -1.79 7.49
CA TYR A 38 2.80 -0.37 7.49
C TYR A 38 3.95 -0.10 6.54
N TYR A 39 4.90 -1.03 6.47
CA TYR A 39 6.01 -0.91 5.52
C TYR A 39 5.51 -0.80 4.08
N GLN A 40 4.59 -1.66 3.66
CA GLN A 40 4.04 -1.63 2.30
C GLN A 40 3.26 -0.32 2.03
N ARG A 41 2.47 0.15 2.99
CA ARG A 41 1.75 1.43 2.85
C ARG A 41 2.68 2.62 2.75
N ILE A 42 3.68 2.71 3.63
CA ILE A 42 4.69 3.78 3.59
C ILE A 42 5.47 3.71 2.28
N PHE A 43 5.92 2.51 1.89
CA PHE A 43 6.65 2.33 0.63
C PHE A 43 5.82 2.79 -0.57
N GLY A 44 4.55 2.37 -0.65
CA GLY A 44 3.64 2.80 -1.70
C GLY A 44 3.41 4.31 -1.73
N ALA A 45 3.21 4.92 -0.56
CA ALA A 45 3.01 6.35 -0.44
C ALA A 45 4.27 7.17 -0.82
N MET A 46 5.47 6.70 -0.45
CA MET A 46 6.73 7.38 -0.73
C MET A 46 7.22 7.17 -2.16
N CYS A 47 7.07 5.95 -2.69
CA CYS A 47 7.71 5.55 -3.95
C CYS A 47 6.73 5.56 -5.13
N GLY A 48 5.43 5.73 -4.89
CA GLY A 48 4.40 5.68 -5.93
C GLY A 48 4.23 4.29 -6.58
N MET A 49 4.80 3.24 -5.98
CA MET A 49 4.74 1.87 -6.46
C MET A 49 4.76 0.89 -5.29
N THR A 50 4.30 -0.32 -5.52
CA THR A 50 4.37 -1.38 -4.49
C THR A 50 5.78 -1.95 -4.35
N VAL A 51 6.05 -2.58 -3.19
CA VAL A 51 7.32 -3.30 -2.94
C VAL A 51 7.57 -4.37 -4.01
N GLY A 52 6.54 -5.11 -4.40
CA GLY A 52 6.65 -6.15 -5.41
C GLY A 52 6.95 -5.60 -6.81
N GLU A 53 6.34 -4.47 -7.19
CA GLU A 53 6.67 -3.79 -8.45
C GLU A 53 8.13 -3.33 -8.45
N TYR A 54 8.61 -2.76 -7.34
CA TYR A 54 10.01 -2.38 -7.20
C TYR A 54 10.94 -3.57 -7.40
N ILE A 55 10.72 -4.66 -6.65
CA ILE A 55 11.54 -5.89 -6.75
C ILE A 55 11.53 -6.44 -8.19
N ARG A 56 10.35 -6.47 -8.83
CA ARG A 56 10.24 -6.94 -10.23
C ARG A 56 11.03 -6.06 -11.19
N ALA A 57 10.90 -4.73 -11.09
CA ALA A 57 11.62 -3.79 -11.95
C ALA A 57 13.13 -3.93 -11.79
N ARG A 58 13.63 -4.05 -10.56
CA ARG A 58 15.04 -4.27 -10.27
C ARG A 58 15.55 -5.60 -10.81
N ARG A 59 14.80 -6.68 -10.59
CA ARG A 59 15.11 -8.02 -11.14
C ARG A 59 15.19 -8.01 -12.66
N MET A 60 14.24 -7.34 -13.35
CA MET A 60 14.27 -7.22 -14.81
C MET A 60 15.50 -6.46 -15.30
N THR A 61 15.84 -5.36 -14.63
CA THR A 61 17.05 -4.61 -14.95
C THR A 61 18.31 -5.47 -14.85
N LEU A 62 18.51 -6.12 -13.72
CA LEU A 62 19.70 -6.98 -13.51
C LEU A 62 19.72 -8.20 -14.44
N ALA A 63 18.56 -8.77 -14.74
CA ALA A 63 18.45 -9.87 -15.71
C ALA A 63 18.85 -9.43 -17.12
N ALA A 64 18.48 -8.22 -17.53
CA ALA A 64 18.87 -7.67 -18.82
C ALA A 64 20.38 -7.40 -18.90
N GLU A 65 20.97 -6.84 -17.84
CA GLU A 65 22.42 -6.67 -17.74
C GLU A 65 23.16 -8.00 -17.88
N GLU A 66 22.68 -9.04 -17.17
CA GLU A 66 23.29 -10.36 -17.23
C GLU A 66 23.11 -11.03 -18.60
N LEU A 67 21.96 -10.85 -19.25
CA LEU A 67 21.71 -11.35 -20.62
C LEU A 67 22.65 -10.70 -21.65
N SER A 68 22.92 -9.41 -21.53
CA SER A 68 23.76 -8.67 -22.46
C SER A 68 25.27 -8.94 -22.29
N CYS A 69 25.69 -9.36 -21.09
CA CYS A 69 27.11 -9.54 -20.76
C CYS A 69 27.52 -11.01 -20.55
N SER A 70 26.61 -11.99 -20.71
CA SER A 70 26.93 -13.40 -20.49
C SER A 70 26.23 -14.34 -21.46
N ASP A 71 26.83 -15.53 -21.69
CA ASP A 71 26.26 -16.62 -22.50
C ASP A 71 25.37 -17.57 -21.68
N ARG A 72 25.02 -17.22 -20.43
CA ARG A 72 24.15 -18.05 -19.60
C ARG A 72 22.80 -18.30 -20.27
N LYS A 73 22.26 -19.50 -20.11
CA LYS A 73 20.95 -19.82 -20.68
C LYS A 73 19.86 -18.93 -20.07
N VAL A 74 18.90 -18.51 -20.90
CA VAL A 74 17.76 -17.69 -20.45
C VAL A 74 17.02 -18.31 -19.28
N ILE A 75 16.89 -19.65 -19.27
CA ILE A 75 16.24 -20.38 -18.17
C ILE A 75 16.99 -20.21 -16.85
N ASP A 76 18.33 -20.26 -16.87
CA ASP A 76 19.13 -20.14 -15.65
C ASP A 76 19.04 -18.71 -15.07
N ILE A 77 18.98 -17.71 -15.94
CA ILE A 77 18.77 -16.31 -15.56
C ILE A 77 17.34 -16.13 -15.02
N ALA A 78 16.33 -16.71 -15.68
CA ALA A 78 14.95 -16.66 -15.20
C ALA A 78 14.82 -17.22 -13.77
N MET A 79 15.38 -18.41 -13.54
CA MET A 79 15.36 -19.07 -12.22
C MET A 79 16.12 -18.24 -11.18
N LYS A 80 17.26 -17.66 -11.52
CA LYS A 80 18.06 -16.79 -10.64
C LYS A 80 17.28 -15.59 -10.16
N TYR A 81 16.42 -15.01 -11.00
CA TYR A 81 15.61 -13.84 -10.66
C TYR A 81 14.18 -14.20 -10.23
N GLY A 82 13.94 -15.44 -9.83
CA GLY A 82 12.73 -15.89 -9.13
C GLY A 82 11.54 -16.18 -10.05
N TYR A 83 11.81 -16.65 -11.28
CA TYR A 83 10.79 -17.13 -12.21
C TYR A 83 10.87 -18.65 -12.37
N ASP A 84 9.74 -19.32 -12.14
CA ASP A 84 9.65 -20.78 -12.20
C ASP A 84 9.59 -21.33 -13.64
N SER A 85 9.35 -20.48 -14.63
CA SER A 85 9.31 -20.88 -16.02
C SER A 85 9.88 -19.83 -16.98
N PRO A 86 10.51 -20.26 -18.09
CA PRO A 86 10.99 -19.36 -19.15
C PRO A 86 9.88 -18.53 -19.78
N ASP A 87 8.67 -19.06 -19.87
CA ASP A 87 7.53 -18.36 -20.48
C ASP A 87 7.06 -17.20 -19.61
N SER A 88 6.93 -17.40 -18.29
CA SER A 88 6.56 -16.34 -17.35
C SER A 88 7.63 -15.25 -17.32
N PHE A 89 8.90 -15.63 -17.33
CA PHE A 89 10.02 -14.71 -17.42
C PHE A 89 9.99 -13.91 -18.72
N THR A 90 9.85 -14.57 -19.86
CA THR A 90 9.83 -13.92 -21.19
C THR A 90 8.69 -12.90 -21.28
N LYS A 91 7.49 -13.24 -20.80
CA LYS A 91 6.37 -12.29 -20.76
C LYS A 91 6.63 -11.09 -19.87
N ALA A 92 7.20 -11.29 -18.68
CA ALA A 92 7.54 -10.21 -17.75
C ALA A 92 8.66 -9.33 -18.31
N PHE A 93 9.69 -9.94 -18.88
CA PHE A 93 10.82 -9.26 -19.51
C PHE A 93 10.35 -8.39 -20.68
N GLN A 94 9.55 -8.95 -21.59
CA GLN A 94 9.02 -8.23 -22.74
C GLN A 94 8.09 -7.08 -22.31
N ARG A 95 7.27 -7.28 -21.26
CA ARG A 95 6.45 -6.20 -20.71
C ARG A 95 7.29 -5.06 -20.16
N PHE A 96 8.43 -5.35 -19.55
CA PHE A 96 9.31 -4.34 -18.95
C PHE A 96 10.20 -3.67 -19.99
N HIS A 97 10.92 -4.44 -20.82
CA HIS A 97 11.90 -3.91 -21.78
C HIS A 97 11.31 -3.59 -23.15
N GLY A 98 10.18 -4.16 -23.54
CA GLY A 98 9.60 -4.05 -24.87
C GLY A 98 10.15 -5.06 -25.90
N ILE A 99 11.20 -5.79 -25.53
CA ILE A 99 11.89 -6.81 -26.35
C ILE A 99 12.00 -8.13 -25.61
N THR A 100 12.26 -9.22 -26.34
CA THR A 100 12.43 -10.55 -25.73
C THR A 100 13.84 -10.72 -25.11
N PRO A 101 14.02 -11.69 -24.18
CA PRO A 101 15.35 -12.02 -23.63
C PRO A 101 16.36 -12.42 -24.69
N ALA A 102 15.94 -13.04 -25.79
CA ALA A 102 16.81 -13.37 -26.90
C ALA A 102 17.33 -12.13 -27.63
N GLN A 103 16.43 -11.19 -27.95
CA GLN A 103 16.77 -9.91 -28.55
C GLN A 103 17.66 -9.04 -27.65
N ALA A 104 17.55 -9.15 -26.33
CA ALA A 104 18.38 -8.42 -25.38
C ALA A 104 19.89 -8.82 -25.45
N ARG A 105 20.24 -9.93 -26.11
CA ARG A 105 21.61 -10.36 -26.35
C ARG A 105 22.24 -9.76 -27.61
N GLU A 106 21.43 -9.20 -28.47
CA GLU A 106 21.90 -8.60 -29.71
C GLU A 106 22.68 -7.33 -29.43
N ALA A 107 23.76 -7.09 -30.17
CA ALA A 107 24.55 -5.87 -30.03
C ALA A 107 23.71 -4.65 -30.37
N GLY A 108 23.66 -3.69 -29.44
CA GLY A 108 22.86 -2.47 -29.60
C GLY A 108 21.39 -2.60 -29.18
N ALA A 109 21.00 -3.68 -28.50
CA ALA A 109 19.64 -3.82 -27.94
C ALA A 109 19.32 -2.69 -26.97
N GLU A 110 18.17 -2.04 -27.14
CA GLU A 110 17.68 -1.01 -26.23
C GLU A 110 17.04 -1.63 -24.99
N LEU A 111 17.67 -1.43 -23.84
CA LEU A 111 17.22 -1.96 -22.56
C LEU A 111 16.74 -0.83 -21.64
N ARG A 112 15.65 -1.08 -20.94
CA ARG A 112 15.18 -0.18 -19.86
C ARG A 112 15.90 -0.52 -18.57
N SER A 113 16.32 0.49 -17.83
CA SER A 113 16.93 0.33 -16.51
C SER A 113 16.11 1.05 -15.46
N PHE A 114 15.86 0.37 -14.35
CA PHE A 114 15.28 0.95 -13.15
C PHE A 114 16.37 1.02 -12.08
N ALA A 115 16.76 2.24 -11.69
CA ALA A 115 17.82 2.45 -10.71
C ALA A 115 17.38 2.05 -9.29
N PRO A 116 18.31 1.64 -8.41
CA PRO A 116 18.01 1.45 -6.99
C PRO A 116 17.44 2.73 -6.38
N LEU A 117 16.47 2.57 -5.46
CA LEU A 117 15.94 3.70 -4.72
C LEU A 117 16.96 4.21 -3.69
N HIS A 118 17.15 5.52 -3.67
CA HIS A 118 17.88 6.24 -2.64
C HIS A 118 16.97 7.29 -2.02
N ILE A 119 16.84 7.25 -0.70
CA ILE A 119 16.01 8.20 0.03
C ILE A 119 16.77 9.53 0.12
N LYS A 120 16.19 10.56 -0.49
CA LYS A 120 16.63 11.95 -0.28
C LYS A 120 15.53 12.67 0.50
N ILE A 121 15.93 13.33 1.58
CA ILE A 121 15.02 14.22 2.30
C ILE A 121 15.18 15.60 1.70
N THR A 122 14.11 16.09 1.12
CA THR A 122 13.99 17.51 0.78
C THR A 122 13.10 18.14 1.85
N LEU A 123 13.63 19.08 2.61
CA LEU A 123 12.82 19.89 3.52
C LEU A 123 12.10 20.94 2.66
N GLU A 124 10.91 20.61 2.23
CA GLU A 124 9.97 21.59 1.70
C GLU A 124 9.15 22.14 2.88
N GLY A 125 8.74 23.41 2.81
CA GLY A 125 8.12 24.11 3.93
C GLY A 125 6.99 23.32 4.58
N GLY A 126 6.94 23.33 5.92
CA GLY A 126 6.06 22.49 6.71
C GLY A 126 4.59 22.66 6.29
N THR A 127 4.02 21.60 5.74
CA THR A 127 2.57 21.51 5.56
C THR A 127 1.95 21.25 6.94
N MET A 128 0.94 22.06 7.29
CA MET A 128 0.15 21.82 8.51
C MET A 128 -0.89 20.75 8.21
N LEU A 129 -0.76 19.59 8.85
CA LEU A 129 -1.80 18.57 8.89
C LEU A 129 -2.76 18.89 10.04
N ASP A 130 -3.99 19.22 9.70
CA ASP A 130 -5.05 19.39 10.70
C ASP A 130 -5.52 18.02 11.18
N TYR A 131 -5.20 17.69 12.42
CA TYR A 131 -5.67 16.47 13.04
C TYR A 131 -6.13 16.71 14.48
N LYS A 132 -6.96 15.82 14.98
CA LYS A 132 -7.34 15.77 16.38
C LYS A 132 -7.25 14.35 16.92
N ILE A 133 -6.78 14.21 18.16
CA ILE A 133 -6.83 12.95 18.88
C ILE A 133 -8.10 12.91 19.69
N VAL A 134 -8.88 11.86 19.50
CA VAL A 134 -10.15 11.64 20.22
C VAL A 134 -10.19 10.23 20.78
N GLU A 135 -10.84 10.06 21.92
CA GLU A 135 -11.18 8.75 22.46
C GLU A 135 -12.56 8.35 21.95
N LYS A 136 -12.69 7.14 21.47
CA LYS A 136 -13.94 6.57 20.96
C LYS A 136 -14.25 5.26 21.66
N ALA A 137 -15.50 5.10 22.06
CA ALA A 137 -16.03 3.80 22.47
C ALA A 137 -15.97 2.82 21.29
N PRO A 138 -15.90 1.51 21.55
CA PRO A 138 -16.04 0.52 20.48
C PRO A 138 -17.41 0.66 19.81
N PHE A 139 -17.45 0.46 18.50
CA PHE A 139 -18.68 0.51 17.72
C PHE A 139 -18.69 -0.60 16.68
N THR A 140 -19.86 -0.98 16.23
CA THR A 140 -20.03 -2.04 15.24
C THR A 140 -20.41 -1.42 13.91
N VAL A 141 -19.85 -1.95 12.86
CA VAL A 141 -20.19 -1.63 11.47
C VAL A 141 -20.81 -2.84 10.79
N VAL A 142 -21.62 -2.61 9.78
CA VAL A 142 -22.19 -3.64 8.91
C VAL A 142 -21.86 -3.30 7.47
N GLY A 143 -21.40 -4.28 6.72
CA GLY A 143 -20.99 -4.03 5.34
C GLY A 143 -20.58 -5.28 4.59
N VAL A 144 -20.10 -5.05 3.39
CA VAL A 144 -19.50 -6.08 2.55
C VAL A 144 -17.99 -6.02 2.68
N LYS A 145 -17.34 -7.16 2.64
CA LYS A 145 -15.88 -7.22 2.63
C LYS A 145 -15.36 -8.01 1.45
N LYS A 146 -14.17 -7.65 0.99
CA LYS A 146 -13.44 -8.37 -0.04
C LYS A 146 -11.97 -8.44 0.34
N ARG A 147 -11.34 -9.57 0.05
CA ARG A 147 -9.92 -9.77 0.26
C ARG A 147 -9.14 -9.19 -0.91
N PHE A 148 -8.12 -8.39 -0.61
CA PHE A 148 -7.26 -7.76 -1.60
C PHE A 148 -5.80 -8.12 -1.36
N ASP A 149 -5.05 -8.26 -2.43
CA ASP A 149 -3.60 -8.27 -2.40
C ASP A 149 -3.10 -6.83 -2.28
N ALA A 150 -2.18 -6.58 -1.35
CA ALA A 150 -1.66 -5.23 -1.10
C ALA A 150 -0.99 -4.60 -2.33
N GLU A 151 -0.46 -5.41 -3.25
CA GLU A 151 0.20 -4.92 -4.47
C GLU A 151 -0.78 -4.39 -5.52
N THR A 152 -1.99 -5.00 -5.62
CA THR A 152 -2.97 -4.63 -6.66
C THR A 152 -4.10 -3.76 -6.12
N SER A 153 -4.20 -3.62 -4.81
CA SER A 153 -5.33 -2.99 -4.11
C SER A 153 -5.65 -1.56 -4.56
N TYR A 154 -4.65 -0.74 -4.89
CA TYR A 154 -4.86 0.63 -5.35
C TYR A 154 -5.69 0.71 -6.64
N GLY A 155 -5.56 -0.28 -7.52
CA GLY A 155 -6.35 -0.37 -8.76
C GLY A 155 -7.67 -1.13 -8.59
N GLU A 156 -7.78 -2.01 -7.60
CA GLU A 156 -8.93 -2.90 -7.41
C GLU A 156 -9.98 -2.35 -6.42
N ILE A 157 -9.57 -1.65 -5.38
CA ILE A 157 -10.49 -1.03 -4.42
C ILE A 157 -11.46 -0.03 -5.09
N PRO A 158 -11.01 0.87 -5.99
CA PRO A 158 -11.96 1.73 -6.72
C PRO A 158 -13.00 0.96 -7.55
N LYS A 159 -12.62 -0.18 -8.13
CA LYS A 159 -13.55 -1.04 -8.86
C LYS A 159 -14.58 -1.66 -7.92
N PHE A 160 -14.13 -2.12 -6.75
CA PHE A 160 -15.02 -2.65 -5.71
C PHE A 160 -16.02 -1.61 -5.23
N TRP A 161 -15.61 -0.35 -5.06
CA TRP A 161 -16.53 0.75 -4.77
C TRP A 161 -17.54 0.98 -5.89
N ASN A 162 -17.11 0.93 -7.16
CA ASN A 162 -18.02 1.08 -8.30
C ASN A 162 -19.01 -0.09 -8.42
N GLU A 163 -18.56 -1.33 -8.20
CA GLU A 163 -19.42 -2.52 -8.14
C GLU A 163 -20.45 -2.37 -7.02
N TRP A 164 -20.00 -1.94 -5.84
CA TRP A 164 -20.88 -1.74 -4.70
C TRP A 164 -21.89 -0.62 -4.91
N MET A 165 -21.51 0.51 -5.50
CA MET A 165 -22.43 1.63 -5.79
C MET A 165 -23.57 1.24 -6.74
N SER A 166 -23.42 0.21 -7.56
CA SER A 166 -24.49 -0.30 -8.42
C SER A 166 -25.52 -1.16 -7.68
N ASP A 167 -25.15 -1.74 -6.54
CA ASP A 167 -26.02 -2.58 -5.69
C ASP A 167 -25.72 -2.29 -4.21
N MET A 168 -26.16 -1.15 -3.74
CA MET A 168 -25.84 -0.64 -2.40
C MET A 168 -26.42 -1.46 -1.25
N LYS A 169 -27.24 -2.47 -1.50
CA LYS A 169 -27.87 -3.34 -0.48
C LYS A 169 -28.48 -2.59 0.71
N GLY A 170 -28.95 -1.35 0.48
CA GLY A 170 -29.49 -0.48 1.52
C GLY A 170 -28.44 0.22 2.41
N LEU A 171 -27.17 0.06 2.13
CA LEU A 171 -26.07 0.73 2.84
C LEU A 171 -25.60 1.97 2.07
N LYS A 172 -25.06 2.97 2.77
CA LYS A 172 -24.58 4.24 2.17
C LYS A 172 -23.08 4.23 1.88
N GLY A 173 -22.32 3.33 2.50
CA GLY A 173 -20.86 3.29 2.39
C GLY A 173 -20.18 4.43 3.11
N MET A 174 -20.49 4.61 4.38
CA MET A 174 -19.88 5.67 5.20
C MET A 174 -18.42 5.38 5.54
N PHE A 175 -18.02 4.10 5.53
CA PHE A 175 -16.68 3.67 5.94
C PHE A 175 -15.99 2.83 4.88
N GLY A 176 -14.70 3.12 4.63
CA GLY A 176 -13.74 2.21 4.08
C GLY A 176 -12.84 1.70 5.20
N ILE A 177 -12.70 0.38 5.38
CA ILE A 177 -11.95 -0.15 6.53
C ILE A 177 -10.99 -1.24 6.07
N CYS A 178 -9.72 -1.09 6.43
CA CYS A 178 -8.72 -2.13 6.24
C CYS A 178 -8.58 -2.95 7.52
N THR A 179 -8.68 -4.27 7.44
CA THR A 179 -8.54 -5.21 8.57
C THR A 179 -7.79 -6.47 8.15
N ASP A 180 -7.50 -7.33 9.13
CA ASP A 180 -7.04 -8.72 8.95
C ASP A 180 -5.87 -8.88 7.98
N MET A 181 -4.88 -8.03 8.14
CA MET A 181 -3.66 -8.08 7.33
C MET A 181 -2.76 -9.24 7.72
N ASP A 182 -2.41 -10.05 6.73
CA ASP A 182 -1.46 -11.17 6.86
C ASP A 182 -0.06 -10.88 6.27
N GLY A 183 0.21 -9.61 5.91
CA GLY A 183 1.47 -9.16 5.32
C GLY A 183 1.48 -9.15 3.79
N LYS A 184 0.57 -9.86 3.15
CA LYS A 184 0.38 -9.84 1.70
C LYS A 184 -1.02 -9.40 1.32
N ASN A 185 -2.02 -9.86 2.05
CA ASN A 185 -3.42 -9.59 1.79
C ASN A 185 -4.08 -8.90 2.98
N PHE A 186 -5.20 -8.24 2.74
CA PHE A 186 -6.04 -7.64 3.76
C PHE A 186 -7.50 -7.67 3.35
N ASP A 187 -8.39 -7.61 4.34
CA ASP A 187 -9.80 -7.43 4.10
C ASP A 187 -10.10 -5.93 4.02
N TYR A 188 -10.74 -5.51 2.93
CA TYR A 188 -11.27 -4.16 2.79
C TYR A 188 -12.79 -4.20 2.84
N TRP A 189 -13.35 -3.37 3.71
CA TRP A 189 -14.80 -3.27 3.94
C TRP A 189 -15.33 -1.98 3.34
N ILE A 190 -16.52 -2.07 2.75
CA ILE A 190 -17.40 -0.93 2.52
C ILE A 190 -18.57 -1.11 3.47
N ALA A 191 -18.74 -0.19 4.42
CA ALA A 191 -19.62 -0.41 5.56
C ALA A 191 -20.34 0.84 6.03
N ASP A 192 -21.39 0.64 6.80
CA ASP A 192 -22.11 1.65 7.57
C ASP A 192 -22.10 1.33 9.06
N LEU A 193 -22.51 2.29 9.87
CA LEU A 193 -22.71 2.08 11.29
C LEU A 193 -23.84 1.05 11.51
N TYR A 194 -23.57 -0.01 12.23
CA TYR A 194 -24.57 -1.00 12.62
C TYR A 194 -25.42 -0.48 13.79
N LEU A 195 -26.72 -0.51 13.61
CA LEU A 195 -27.69 -0.19 14.66
C LEU A 195 -28.35 -1.49 15.13
N PRO A 196 -28.34 -1.81 16.44
CA PRO A 196 -28.75 -3.14 16.97
C PRO A 196 -30.17 -3.57 16.63
N TRP A 197 -31.03 -2.65 16.21
CA TRP A 197 -32.42 -2.92 15.81
C TRP A 197 -32.59 -3.13 14.30
N GLN A 198 -31.52 -3.11 13.54
CA GLN A 198 -31.53 -3.36 12.10
C GLN A 198 -31.11 -4.80 11.80
N ASP A 199 -31.79 -5.42 10.85
CA ASP A 199 -31.34 -6.68 10.28
C ASP A 199 -30.08 -6.47 9.46
N ILE A 200 -29.19 -7.46 9.49
CA ILE A 200 -28.01 -7.45 8.63
C ILE A 200 -28.45 -7.85 7.23
N PRO A 201 -28.24 -7.00 6.21
CA PRO A 201 -28.62 -7.31 4.82
C PRO A 201 -27.93 -8.59 4.32
N GLU A 202 -28.57 -9.29 3.40
CA GLU A 202 -28.02 -10.51 2.80
C GLU A 202 -26.66 -10.23 2.13
N GLY A 203 -25.68 -11.08 2.40
CA GLY A 203 -24.30 -10.93 1.91
C GLY A 203 -23.48 -9.86 2.64
N CYS A 204 -24.02 -9.23 3.69
CA CYS A 204 -23.27 -8.36 4.59
C CYS A 204 -22.85 -9.10 5.86
N SER A 205 -21.88 -8.53 6.55
CA SER A 205 -21.39 -9.03 7.84
C SER A 205 -21.21 -7.86 8.80
N ALA A 206 -21.28 -8.14 10.11
CA ALA A 206 -20.97 -7.14 11.13
C ALA A 206 -19.51 -7.30 11.58
N TYR A 207 -18.87 -6.18 11.89
CA TYR A 207 -17.51 -6.13 12.42
C TYR A 207 -17.40 -5.10 13.53
N GLN A 208 -16.80 -5.48 14.66
CA GLN A 208 -16.61 -4.58 15.79
C GLN A 208 -15.29 -3.83 15.66
N ILE A 209 -15.37 -2.51 15.57
CA ILE A 209 -14.21 -1.61 15.63
C ILE A 209 -13.83 -1.42 17.09
N PRO A 210 -12.55 -1.69 17.46
CA PRO A 210 -12.09 -1.50 18.83
C PRO A 210 -12.20 -0.05 19.27
N GLY A 211 -12.57 0.14 20.55
CA GLY A 211 -12.48 1.45 21.20
C GLY A 211 -11.03 1.83 21.49
N GLY A 212 -10.79 3.11 21.75
CA GLY A 212 -9.48 3.64 22.09
C GLY A 212 -9.23 5.04 21.55
N LEU A 213 -7.97 5.41 21.49
CA LEU A 213 -7.54 6.69 20.92
C LEU A 213 -7.44 6.61 19.41
N TRP A 214 -7.90 7.67 18.77
CA TRP A 214 -7.88 7.78 17.31
C TRP A 214 -7.37 9.17 16.90
N ALA A 215 -6.41 9.21 15.99
CA ALA A 215 -6.09 10.42 15.26
C ALA A 215 -7.00 10.54 14.04
N LEU A 216 -7.74 11.64 13.94
CA LEU A 216 -8.65 11.97 12.85
C LEU A 216 -8.04 13.08 12.01
N PHE A 217 -7.80 12.79 10.75
CA PHE A 217 -7.26 13.73 9.76
C PHE A 217 -8.37 14.13 8.80
N LYS A 218 -8.62 15.41 8.67
CA LYS A 218 -9.58 15.95 7.72
C LYS A 218 -8.98 15.96 6.32
N CYS A 219 -9.75 15.47 5.36
CA CYS A 219 -9.44 15.54 3.93
C CYS A 219 -10.49 16.40 3.26
N GLU A 220 -10.09 17.48 2.58
CA GLU A 220 -10.96 18.39 1.85
C GLU A 220 -10.63 18.38 0.37
N GLY A 221 -11.64 18.25 -0.47
CA GLY A 221 -11.54 18.25 -1.92
C GLY A 221 -11.98 16.94 -2.59
N PRO A 222 -11.78 16.86 -3.92
CA PRO A 222 -12.25 15.73 -4.71
C PRO A 222 -11.61 14.40 -4.28
N LEU A 223 -12.42 13.34 -4.26
CA LEU A 223 -11.95 11.98 -4.08
C LEU A 223 -11.53 11.37 -5.43
N PRO A 224 -10.46 10.53 -5.47
CA PRO A 224 -9.68 10.06 -4.35
C PRO A 224 -8.49 10.95 -3.96
N ASP A 225 -8.16 12.00 -4.70
CA ASP A 225 -6.90 12.75 -4.63
C ASP A 225 -6.67 13.40 -3.26
N SER A 226 -7.71 14.00 -2.68
CA SER A 226 -7.62 14.63 -1.34
C SER A 226 -7.22 13.63 -0.26
N MET A 227 -7.80 12.43 -0.28
CA MET A 227 -7.44 11.37 0.66
C MET A 227 -6.04 10.82 0.45
N GLN A 228 -5.64 10.60 -0.81
CA GLN A 228 -4.32 10.09 -1.14
C GLN A 228 -3.22 11.04 -0.67
N LYS A 229 -3.43 12.36 -0.86
CA LYS A 229 -2.52 13.41 -0.38
C LYS A 229 -2.35 13.34 1.14
N VAL A 230 -3.46 13.44 1.88
CA VAL A 230 -3.43 13.41 3.36
C VAL A 230 -2.87 12.09 3.87
N ASN A 231 -3.23 10.96 3.24
CA ASN A 231 -2.67 9.66 3.59
C ASN A 231 -1.14 9.64 3.45
N THR A 232 -0.62 10.18 2.35
CA THR A 232 0.84 10.28 2.14
C THR A 232 1.50 11.12 3.24
N GLU A 233 0.95 12.28 3.56
CA GLU A 233 1.46 13.17 4.61
C GLU A 233 1.42 12.51 6.01
N ILE A 234 0.36 11.75 6.33
CA ILE A 234 0.27 10.98 7.57
C ILE A 234 1.45 10.01 7.70
N TRP A 235 1.70 9.21 6.66
CA TRP A 235 2.68 8.15 6.71
C TRP A 235 4.12 8.64 6.59
N THR A 236 4.36 9.71 5.81
CA THR A 236 5.71 10.21 5.53
C THR A 236 6.19 11.27 6.51
N GLN A 237 5.27 12.02 7.13
CA GLN A 237 5.62 13.17 7.97
C GLN A 237 5.09 13.04 9.40
N TRP A 238 3.78 12.81 9.55
CA TRP A 238 3.16 12.85 10.87
C TRP A 238 3.51 11.64 11.73
N LEU A 239 3.31 10.44 11.24
CA LEU A 239 3.55 9.22 12.00
C LEU A 239 5.02 9.09 12.47
N PRO A 240 6.03 9.39 11.63
CA PRO A 240 7.43 9.39 12.07
C PRO A 240 7.74 10.46 13.11
N SER A 241 6.96 11.52 13.21
CA SER A 241 7.15 12.62 14.18
C SER A 241 6.59 12.30 15.57
N LEU A 242 5.77 11.25 15.72
CA LEU A 242 5.15 10.89 16.98
C LEU A 242 6.18 10.42 18.01
N LYS A 243 6.06 10.95 19.24
CA LYS A 243 6.92 10.57 20.38
C LYS A 243 6.12 9.84 21.46
N ASP A 244 4.90 10.32 21.73
CA ASP A 244 4.10 9.87 22.86
C ASP A 244 3.06 8.81 22.48
N TYR A 245 2.93 8.53 21.19
CA TYR A 245 1.94 7.61 20.63
C TYR A 245 2.57 6.66 19.63
N THR A 246 1.99 5.47 19.54
CA THR A 246 2.25 4.49 18.48
C THR A 246 0.94 3.91 17.99
N LEU A 247 0.99 3.15 16.91
CA LEU A 247 -0.19 2.52 16.33
C LEU A 247 -0.78 1.46 17.26
N ALA A 248 -2.09 1.49 17.47
CA ALA A 248 -2.77 0.54 18.35
C ALA A 248 -3.03 -0.81 17.68
N GLY A 249 -3.03 -0.89 16.35
CA GLY A 249 -3.33 -2.13 15.62
C GLY A 249 -3.10 -2.01 14.12
N ASN A 250 -3.32 -3.14 13.42
CA ASN A 250 -3.14 -3.25 11.97
C ASN A 250 -4.47 -3.00 11.24
N TYR A 251 -5.13 -1.91 11.55
CA TYR A 251 -6.38 -1.50 10.89
C TYR A 251 -6.42 0.03 10.76
N SER A 252 -7.18 0.52 9.80
CA SER A 252 -7.41 1.94 9.59
C SER A 252 -8.80 2.14 9.02
N LEU A 253 -9.39 3.31 9.30
CA LEU A 253 -10.70 3.69 8.78
C LEU A 253 -10.59 4.92 7.89
N GLU A 254 -11.37 4.89 6.84
CA GLU A 254 -11.74 6.04 6.02
C GLU A 254 -13.20 6.34 6.34
N PHE A 255 -13.52 7.58 6.64
CA PHE A 255 -14.88 8.01 6.93
C PHE A 255 -15.33 9.03 5.89
N TYR A 256 -16.40 8.71 5.20
CA TYR A 256 -16.95 9.50 4.12
C TYR A 256 -18.21 10.23 4.58
N LEU A 257 -18.20 11.55 4.47
CA LEU A 257 -19.43 12.33 4.63
C LEU A 257 -20.24 12.30 3.32
N PRO A 258 -21.55 12.61 3.38
CA PRO A 258 -22.32 12.75 2.16
C PRO A 258 -21.64 13.72 1.19
N PRO A 259 -21.61 13.40 -0.12
CA PRO A 259 -20.91 14.23 -1.10
C PRO A 259 -21.51 15.64 -1.13
N ALA A 260 -20.64 16.63 -1.18
CA ALA A 260 -21.03 18.03 -1.35
C ALA A 260 -21.54 18.27 -2.79
N LYS A 261 -22.24 19.40 -3.00
CA LYS A 261 -22.69 19.79 -4.35
C LYS A 261 -21.50 20.11 -5.25
N ASP A 262 -20.47 20.76 -4.70
CA ASP A 262 -19.18 20.97 -5.37
C ASP A 262 -18.21 19.90 -4.87
N PRO A 263 -17.58 19.12 -5.73
CA PRO A 263 -16.55 18.18 -5.34
C PRO A 263 -15.40 18.80 -4.54
N ALA A 264 -15.10 20.08 -4.75
CA ALA A 264 -14.08 20.81 -3.99
C ALA A 264 -14.41 20.95 -2.51
N ASP A 265 -15.69 20.96 -2.14
CA ASP A 265 -16.18 21.06 -0.76
C ASP A 265 -16.39 19.68 -0.10
N THR A 266 -16.03 18.59 -0.79
CA THR A 266 -16.18 17.24 -0.24
C THR A 266 -15.26 17.08 0.96
N VAL A 267 -15.83 16.58 2.07
CA VAL A 267 -15.08 16.31 3.31
C VAL A 267 -15.10 14.81 3.61
N SER A 268 -13.93 14.29 3.90
CA SER A 268 -13.75 12.92 4.39
C SER A 268 -12.69 12.92 5.50
N TYR A 269 -12.49 11.79 6.14
CA TYR A 269 -11.50 11.66 7.21
C TYR A 269 -10.72 10.36 7.08
N ILE A 270 -9.43 10.42 7.41
CA ILE A 270 -8.62 9.24 7.69
C ILE A 270 -8.49 9.12 9.20
N CYS A 271 -8.77 7.94 9.72
CA CYS A 271 -8.75 7.67 11.15
C CYS A 271 -7.69 6.59 11.45
N ILE A 272 -6.70 6.95 12.25
CA ILE A 272 -5.57 6.09 12.61
C ILE A 272 -5.69 5.71 14.09
N PRO A 273 -5.74 4.40 14.43
CA PRO A 273 -5.82 3.97 15.82
C PRO A 273 -4.47 4.15 16.53
N LEU A 274 -4.52 4.73 17.73
CA LEU A 274 -3.34 5.06 18.53
C LEU A 274 -3.38 4.39 19.89
N LYS A 275 -2.20 4.16 20.46
CA LYS A 275 -1.98 3.88 21.87
C LYS A 275 -0.81 4.71 22.37
N LYS A 276 -0.82 5.07 23.65
CA LYS A 276 0.31 5.71 24.31
C LYS A 276 1.50 4.75 24.38
N VAL A 277 2.70 5.29 24.23
CA VAL A 277 3.96 4.56 24.38
C VAL A 277 4.19 4.25 25.86
#